data_6a809823644971035676175d5dbe1218
#
_entry.id   6a809823644971035676175d5dbe1218
#
_cell.length_a   1.000
_cell.length_b   1.000
_cell.length_c   1.000
_cell.angle_alpha   90.00
_cell.angle_beta   90.00
_cell.angle_gamma   90.00
#
_symmetry.space_group_name_H-M   'P 1'
#
loop_
_entity.id
_entity.type
_entity.pdbx_description
1 polymer ?
#
loop_
_entity_poly.entity_id
_entity_poly.type
_entity_poly.pdbx_seq_one_letter_code
_entity_poly.pdbx_strand_id
1 'polypeptide(L)'
;SSIVPVDARWRFAYRAYIVLVPPLTTTLTFSFTHRPLVPFAHDYVHGDSEPWHKHDCAQLLHTLSGVVRVDTASGCWVVPPGRGVWLPAGTQHSLRITGNVAARTLFIDPLARADLPATCQIVQIAPLLRELILVSLALPESYSPGSRDERVYELILDEIRTMPVLPFHLPEPESEALRRLCLQIRQNPGESWSSAQAASMMNMSERTLNRHFQQQTGLSYGEWLRRARLLEALVRLAQGQPVLRVALDLGYGSHSAFTAMFRRVMGVSPSDYFKND
;
A
#
# COMPACT_ATOMS: atom_id res chain seq x y z
N SER A 1 -2.05 -33.36 13.65
CA SER A 1 -1.41 -32.52 12.62
C SER A 1 -2.16 -32.70 11.32
N SER A 2 -3.11 -31.82 11.06
CA SER A 2 -3.88 -31.81 9.82
C SER A 2 -3.38 -30.66 8.96
N ILE A 3 -2.73 -30.98 7.84
CA ILE A 3 -2.32 -30.04 6.82
C ILE A 3 -3.57 -29.74 6.01
N VAL A 4 -4.06 -28.51 6.07
CA VAL A 4 -5.13 -28.03 5.17
C VAL A 4 -4.47 -27.64 3.85
N PRO A 5 -4.93 -28.13 2.68
CA PRO A 5 -4.35 -27.73 1.42
C PRO A 5 -4.66 -26.24 1.14
N VAL A 6 -3.62 -25.46 1.03
CA VAL A 6 -3.67 -24.10 0.46
C VAL A 6 -4.07 -24.27 -1.02
N ASP A 7 -4.98 -23.40 -1.49
CA ASP A 7 -5.50 -23.40 -2.87
C ASP A 7 -4.36 -23.60 -3.88
N ALA A 8 -4.61 -24.39 -4.92
CA ALA A 8 -3.62 -24.84 -5.89
C ALA A 8 -2.79 -23.73 -6.57
N ARG A 9 -3.26 -22.45 -6.49
CA ARG A 9 -2.54 -21.27 -6.98
C ARG A 9 -1.25 -20.97 -6.22
N TRP A 10 -1.09 -21.47 -4.99
CA TRP A 10 0.07 -21.24 -4.13
C TRP A 10 1.14 -22.34 -4.25
N ARG A 11 0.90 -23.39 -5.04
CA ARG A 11 1.73 -24.61 -5.05
C ARG A 11 3.09 -24.49 -5.74
N PHE A 12 3.36 -23.45 -6.52
CA PHE A 12 4.56 -23.42 -7.38
C PHE A 12 5.72 -22.56 -6.90
N ALA A 13 5.60 -21.83 -5.79
CA ALA A 13 6.63 -20.88 -5.36
C ALA A 13 7.15 -21.05 -3.92
N TYR A 14 6.59 -21.94 -3.10
CA TYR A 14 6.96 -22.01 -1.68
C TYR A 14 7.58 -23.35 -1.28
N ARG A 15 8.90 -23.37 -1.03
CA ARG A 15 9.55 -24.21 -0.04
C ARG A 15 9.70 -23.50 1.31
N ALA A 16 8.79 -22.57 1.63
CA ALA A 16 8.68 -22.06 2.98
C ALA A 16 7.70 -22.94 3.77
N TYR A 17 8.08 -23.41 4.94
CA TYR A 17 7.20 -24.19 5.79
C TYR A 17 6.10 -23.30 6.33
N ILE A 18 4.84 -23.57 5.93
CA ILE A 18 3.66 -22.91 6.49
C ILE A 18 3.30 -23.65 7.77
N VAL A 19 3.45 -23.02 8.92
CA VAL A 19 2.90 -23.51 10.19
C VAL A 19 1.55 -22.84 10.40
N LEU A 20 0.47 -23.60 10.27
CA LEU A 20 -0.90 -23.14 10.55
C LEU A 20 -1.16 -23.14 12.06
N VAL A 21 -1.42 -21.98 12.62
CA VAL A 21 -1.98 -21.82 13.99
C VAL A 21 -3.44 -21.34 13.84
N PRO A 22 -4.44 -22.10 14.32
CA PRO A 22 -5.85 -21.68 14.22
C PRO A 22 -6.27 -20.79 15.40
N PRO A 23 -7.41 -20.13 15.31
CA PRO A 23 -8.08 -19.47 14.19
C PRO A 23 -8.29 -17.98 14.50
N LEU A 24 -7.80 -17.07 13.76
CA LEU A 24 -8.30 -15.72 13.50
C LEU A 24 -7.35 -14.91 12.60
N THR A 25 -6.09 -15.29 12.48
CA THR A 25 -5.13 -14.63 11.58
C THR A 25 -4.14 -15.66 11.06
N THR A 26 -4.05 -15.86 9.77
CA THR A 26 -2.99 -16.68 9.16
C THR A 26 -1.66 -15.95 9.33
N THR A 27 -0.69 -16.59 9.99
CA THR A 27 0.70 -16.09 10.05
C THR A 27 1.52 -16.87 9.05
N LEU A 28 2.18 -16.15 8.13
CA LEU A 28 3.14 -16.73 7.19
C LEU A 28 4.54 -16.55 7.78
N THR A 29 5.28 -17.65 7.86
CA THR A 29 6.62 -17.70 8.43
C THR A 29 7.66 -17.93 7.34
N PHE A 30 8.74 -17.14 7.34
CA PHE A 30 9.84 -17.20 6.39
C PHE A 30 11.12 -17.63 7.08
N SER A 31 11.99 -18.35 6.36
CA SER A 31 13.32 -18.71 6.85
C SER A 31 14.38 -17.80 6.25
N PHE A 32 15.20 -17.22 7.10
CA PHE A 32 16.29 -16.30 6.74
C PHE A 32 17.67 -16.88 7.05
N THR A 33 17.80 -18.20 7.12
CA THR A 33 19.03 -18.89 7.56
C THR A 33 20.27 -18.53 6.75
N HIS A 34 20.09 -18.19 5.47
CA HIS A 34 21.22 -17.99 4.54
C HIS A 34 21.21 -16.64 3.83
N ARG A 35 20.17 -15.80 4.04
CA ARG A 35 20.02 -14.50 3.40
C ARG A 35 19.12 -13.59 4.23
N PRO A 36 19.37 -12.25 4.22
CA PRO A 36 18.61 -11.31 5.05
C PRO A 36 17.23 -10.99 4.49
N LEU A 37 16.94 -11.39 3.24
CA LEU A 37 15.64 -11.17 2.60
C LEU A 37 15.33 -12.27 1.58
N VAL A 38 14.02 -12.47 1.36
CA VAL A 38 13.46 -13.42 0.39
C VAL A 38 12.69 -12.63 -0.66
N PRO A 39 13.16 -12.58 -1.92
CA PRO A 39 12.44 -11.95 -3.00
C PRO A 39 11.34 -12.87 -3.53
N PHE A 40 10.23 -12.26 -3.94
CA PHE A 40 9.06 -12.97 -4.47
C PHE A 40 8.40 -12.17 -5.59
N ALA A 41 8.08 -12.83 -6.70
CA ALA A 41 7.33 -12.26 -7.81
C ALA A 41 5.96 -12.91 -7.89
N HIS A 42 4.91 -12.09 -7.97
CA HIS A 42 3.54 -12.57 -8.17
C HIS A 42 2.77 -11.60 -9.07
N ASP A 43 2.05 -12.17 -10.02
CA ASP A 43 1.19 -11.40 -10.91
C ASP A 43 -0.27 -11.71 -10.56
N TYR A 44 -0.98 -10.68 -10.09
CA TYR A 44 -2.39 -10.75 -9.73
C TYR A 44 -3.26 -10.30 -10.90
N VAL A 45 -4.47 -10.83 -10.97
CA VAL A 45 -5.51 -10.35 -11.89
C VAL A 45 -6.48 -9.42 -11.17
N HIS A 46 -7.19 -8.59 -11.94
CA HIS A 46 -8.20 -7.68 -11.39
C HIS A 46 -9.24 -8.42 -10.55
N GLY A 47 -9.47 -7.93 -9.34
CA GLY A 47 -10.42 -8.50 -8.39
C GLY A 47 -9.84 -9.55 -7.44
N ASP A 48 -8.59 -9.97 -7.62
CA ASP A 48 -7.90 -10.80 -6.63
C ASP A 48 -7.82 -10.09 -5.28
N SER A 49 -7.77 -10.86 -4.20
CA SER A 49 -7.63 -10.35 -2.85
C SER A 49 -6.89 -11.33 -1.96
N GLU A 50 -6.15 -10.80 -1.00
CA GLU A 50 -5.60 -11.59 0.10
C GLU A 50 -6.35 -11.25 1.40
N PRO A 51 -6.89 -12.27 2.11
CA PRO A 51 -7.59 -12.03 3.37
C PRO A 51 -6.65 -11.49 4.44
N TRP A 52 -7.20 -11.09 5.58
CA TRP A 52 -6.42 -10.62 6.72
C TRP A 52 -5.39 -11.66 7.17
N HIS A 53 -4.12 -11.27 7.16
CA HIS A 53 -2.98 -12.08 7.55
C HIS A 53 -1.86 -11.20 8.10
N LYS A 54 -0.79 -11.81 8.59
CA LYS A 54 0.44 -11.14 9.01
C LYS A 54 1.66 -12.02 8.73
N HIS A 55 2.82 -11.40 8.68
CA HIS A 55 4.11 -12.08 8.57
C HIS A 55 4.93 -11.84 9.85
N ASP A 56 5.79 -12.77 10.20
CA ASP A 56 6.80 -12.61 11.25
C ASP A 56 8.02 -11.79 10.78
N CYS A 57 8.04 -11.42 9.51
CA CYS A 57 9.06 -10.60 8.86
C CYS A 57 8.47 -9.29 8.33
N ALA A 58 9.34 -8.33 8.00
CA ALA A 58 8.93 -7.13 7.30
C ALA A 58 8.68 -7.42 5.81
N GLN A 59 7.85 -6.60 5.17
CA GLN A 59 7.49 -6.75 3.76
C GLN A 59 7.62 -5.42 3.03
N LEU A 60 8.34 -5.42 1.91
CA LEU A 60 8.29 -4.36 0.90
C LEU A 60 7.56 -4.92 -0.32
N LEU A 61 6.32 -4.48 -0.56
CA LEU A 61 5.56 -4.83 -1.75
C LEU A 61 5.68 -3.70 -2.76
N HIS A 62 6.31 -3.95 -3.90
CA HIS A 62 6.47 -3.03 -5.02
C HIS A 62 5.56 -3.44 -6.18
N THR A 63 4.83 -2.50 -6.77
CA THR A 63 3.98 -2.72 -7.94
C THR A 63 4.64 -2.15 -9.19
N LEU A 64 4.78 -2.95 -10.23
CA LEU A 64 5.22 -2.48 -11.55
C LEU A 64 4.04 -1.95 -12.36
N SER A 65 2.87 -2.59 -12.24
CA SER A 65 1.62 -2.22 -12.89
C SER A 65 0.43 -2.38 -11.94
N GLY A 66 -0.70 -1.79 -12.27
CA GLY A 66 -1.93 -1.85 -11.50
C GLY A 66 -1.86 -1.18 -10.12
N VAL A 67 -2.88 -1.35 -9.30
CA VAL A 67 -2.99 -0.73 -7.97
C VAL A 67 -3.31 -1.78 -6.92
N VAL A 68 -2.54 -1.78 -5.84
CA VAL A 68 -2.83 -2.58 -4.64
C VAL A 68 -3.36 -1.66 -3.54
N ARG A 69 -4.51 -2.02 -2.99
CA ARG A 69 -5.00 -1.44 -1.76
C ARG A 69 -4.65 -2.36 -0.60
N VAL A 70 -4.04 -1.80 0.42
CA VAL A 70 -3.67 -2.48 1.67
C VAL A 70 -4.50 -1.89 2.79
N ASP A 71 -5.30 -2.71 3.47
CA ASP A 71 -6.03 -2.30 4.66
C ASP A 71 -5.27 -2.82 5.90
N THR A 72 -5.11 -1.96 6.92
CA THR A 72 -4.52 -2.27 8.22
C THR A 72 -5.41 -1.73 9.33
N ALA A 73 -5.11 -2.05 10.60
CA ALA A 73 -5.85 -1.46 11.73
C ALA A 73 -5.72 0.07 11.81
N SER A 74 -4.62 0.65 11.29
CA SER A 74 -4.36 2.10 11.32
C SER A 74 -4.93 2.86 10.11
N GLY A 75 -5.49 2.18 9.12
CA GLY A 75 -6.08 2.83 7.96
C GLY A 75 -5.90 2.07 6.65
N CYS A 76 -6.10 2.80 5.57
CA CYS A 76 -6.00 2.29 4.20
C CYS A 76 -4.80 2.91 3.49
N TRP A 77 -4.07 2.07 2.78
CA TRP A 77 -2.89 2.39 2.00
C TRP A 77 -3.16 2.07 0.54
N VAL A 78 -2.80 2.93 -0.38
CA VAL A 78 -2.94 2.68 -1.82
C VAL A 78 -1.57 2.73 -2.47
N VAL A 79 -1.20 1.65 -3.13
CA VAL A 79 0.09 1.46 -3.80
C VAL A 79 -0.14 1.55 -5.31
N PRO A 80 0.10 2.71 -5.94
CA PRO A 80 -0.01 2.85 -7.38
C PRO A 80 1.24 2.33 -8.09
N PRO A 81 1.21 2.20 -9.43
CA PRO A 81 2.36 1.75 -10.22
C PRO A 81 3.65 2.50 -9.90
N GLY A 82 4.76 1.79 -9.86
CA GLY A 82 6.07 2.35 -9.57
C GLY A 82 6.32 2.73 -8.11
N ARG A 83 5.39 2.41 -7.20
CA ARG A 83 5.49 2.68 -5.76
C ARG A 83 5.56 1.39 -4.97
N GLY A 84 5.83 1.49 -3.69
CA GLY A 84 5.83 0.36 -2.77
C GLY A 84 5.12 0.67 -1.46
N VAL A 85 4.71 -0.36 -0.75
CA VAL A 85 4.30 -0.29 0.65
C VAL A 85 5.31 -1.04 1.50
N TRP A 86 5.75 -0.39 2.56
CA TRP A 86 6.52 -1.00 3.62
C TRP A 86 5.60 -1.40 4.77
N LEU A 87 5.66 -2.67 5.16
CA LEU A 87 4.90 -3.25 6.26
C LEU A 87 5.91 -3.85 7.26
N PRO A 88 6.06 -3.30 8.47
CA PRO A 88 6.89 -3.89 9.51
C PRO A 88 6.42 -5.29 9.90
N ALA A 89 7.32 -6.09 10.46
CA ALA A 89 7.01 -7.43 10.96
C ALA A 89 5.81 -7.40 11.94
N GLY A 90 4.94 -8.40 11.83
CA GLY A 90 3.74 -8.53 12.66
C GLY A 90 2.57 -7.63 12.28
N THR A 91 2.71 -6.78 11.26
CA THR A 91 1.61 -5.93 10.78
C THR A 91 0.50 -6.77 10.18
N GLN A 92 -0.68 -6.74 10.81
CA GLN A 92 -1.88 -7.39 10.26
C GLN A 92 -2.45 -6.56 9.11
N HIS A 93 -2.67 -7.20 7.97
CA HIS A 93 -3.14 -6.51 6.76
C HIS A 93 -3.92 -7.44 5.83
N SER A 94 -4.64 -6.83 4.88
CA SER A 94 -5.29 -7.51 3.75
C SER A 94 -5.00 -6.76 2.46
N LEU A 95 -5.05 -7.44 1.31
CA LEU A 95 -4.82 -6.84 0.00
C LEU A 95 -6.08 -6.92 -0.86
N ARG A 96 -6.31 -5.86 -1.65
CA ARG A 96 -7.28 -5.84 -2.75
C ARG A 96 -6.63 -5.32 -4.02
N ILE A 97 -6.85 -6.01 -5.10
CA ILE A 97 -6.17 -5.81 -6.37
C ILE A 97 -7.07 -5.11 -7.37
N THR A 98 -6.56 -4.05 -7.98
CA THR A 98 -7.26 -3.30 -9.02
C THR A 98 -6.39 -3.19 -10.27
N GLY A 99 -6.93 -3.62 -11.41
CA GLY A 99 -6.15 -3.85 -12.61
C GLY A 99 -5.30 -5.12 -12.51
N ASN A 100 -4.50 -5.40 -13.51
CA ASN A 100 -3.51 -6.48 -13.47
C ASN A 100 -2.26 -5.96 -12.78
N VAL A 101 -1.88 -6.56 -11.66
CA VAL A 101 -0.77 -6.11 -10.82
C VAL A 101 0.41 -7.05 -10.98
N ALA A 102 1.52 -6.52 -11.48
CA ALA A 102 2.82 -7.20 -11.42
C ALA A 102 3.51 -6.79 -10.11
N ALA A 103 3.37 -7.63 -9.08
CA ALA A 103 3.97 -7.39 -7.77
C ALA A 103 5.36 -8.02 -7.66
N ARG A 104 6.28 -7.27 -7.06
CA ARG A 104 7.63 -7.70 -6.72
C ARG A 104 7.85 -7.40 -5.24
N THR A 105 7.88 -8.45 -4.45
CA THR A 105 7.88 -8.37 -2.99
C THR A 105 9.22 -8.81 -2.43
N LEU A 106 9.69 -8.11 -1.41
CA LEU A 106 10.78 -8.54 -0.56
C LEU A 106 10.22 -8.84 0.84
N PHE A 107 10.43 -10.04 1.33
CA PHE A 107 10.24 -10.38 2.73
C PHE A 107 11.60 -10.26 3.43
N ILE A 108 11.69 -9.48 4.50
CA ILE A 108 12.94 -9.05 5.10
C ILE A 108 12.98 -9.51 6.55
N ASP A 109 14.09 -10.15 6.93
CA ASP A 109 14.36 -10.49 8.33
C ASP A 109 14.31 -9.22 9.19
N PRO A 110 13.45 -9.15 10.21
CA PRO A 110 13.40 -8.00 11.10
C PRO A 110 14.70 -7.75 11.86
N LEU A 111 15.58 -8.76 11.93
CA LEU A 111 16.90 -8.67 12.55
C LEU A 111 18.01 -8.34 11.55
N ALA A 112 17.71 -8.22 10.26
CA ALA A 112 18.71 -7.89 9.24
C ALA A 112 19.40 -6.55 9.52
N ARG A 113 18.61 -5.56 10.00
CA ARG A 113 19.12 -4.22 10.37
C ARG A 113 18.26 -3.60 11.46
N ALA A 114 18.89 -2.85 12.35
CA ALA A 114 18.22 -2.14 13.44
C ALA A 114 17.53 -0.83 12.99
N ASP A 115 17.89 -0.30 11.83
CA ASP A 115 17.45 1.00 11.30
C ASP A 115 16.39 0.89 10.19
N LEU A 116 15.74 -0.26 10.06
CA LEU A 116 14.58 -0.43 9.18
C LEU A 116 13.37 0.36 9.68
N PRO A 117 12.50 0.88 8.78
CA PRO A 117 11.33 1.67 9.20
C PRO A 117 10.40 0.89 10.14
N ALA A 118 10.00 1.51 11.25
CA ALA A 118 9.16 0.89 12.28
C ALA A 118 7.66 1.03 12.05
N THR A 119 7.24 1.80 11.03
CA THR A 119 5.83 2.09 10.74
C THR A 119 5.48 1.76 9.30
N CYS A 120 4.20 1.42 9.06
CA CYS A 120 3.68 1.26 7.71
C CYS A 120 3.78 2.57 6.94
N GLN A 121 4.22 2.51 5.69
CA GLN A 121 4.35 3.69 4.85
C GLN A 121 4.33 3.34 3.37
N ILE A 122 3.78 4.25 2.56
CA ILE A 122 3.95 4.19 1.10
C ILE A 122 5.26 4.88 0.76
N VAL A 123 6.04 4.25 -0.11
CA VAL A 123 7.40 4.68 -0.42
C VAL A 123 7.60 4.83 -1.92
N GLN A 124 8.47 5.76 -2.26
CA GLN A 124 8.97 5.87 -3.62
C GLN A 124 10.08 4.84 -3.84
N ILE A 125 9.94 4.03 -4.88
CA ILE A 125 10.97 3.09 -5.29
C ILE A 125 11.88 3.80 -6.30
N ALA A 126 13.11 4.08 -5.87
CA ALA A 126 14.14 4.66 -6.74
C ALA A 126 14.53 3.68 -7.86
N PRO A 127 14.97 4.17 -9.04
CA PRO A 127 15.37 3.28 -10.13
C PRO A 127 16.40 2.23 -9.72
N LEU A 128 17.38 2.59 -8.89
CA LEU A 128 18.37 1.64 -8.38
C LEU A 128 17.71 0.51 -7.56
N LEU A 129 16.85 0.85 -6.60
CA LEU A 129 16.16 -0.14 -5.78
C LEU A 129 15.27 -1.05 -6.64
N ARG A 130 14.57 -0.49 -7.63
CA ARG A 130 13.75 -1.27 -8.58
C ARG A 130 14.60 -2.34 -9.29
N GLU A 131 15.73 -1.97 -9.87
CA GLU A 131 16.61 -2.91 -10.57
C GLU A 131 17.21 -3.94 -9.61
N LEU A 132 17.59 -3.55 -8.38
CA LEU A 132 18.06 -4.47 -7.35
C LEU A 132 17.00 -5.50 -6.94
N ILE A 133 15.73 -5.08 -6.80
CA ILE A 133 14.60 -5.99 -6.54
C ILE A 133 14.49 -7.02 -7.67
N LEU A 134 14.53 -6.59 -8.93
CA LEU A 134 14.46 -7.49 -10.08
C LEU A 134 15.64 -8.46 -10.14
N VAL A 135 16.85 -7.97 -9.90
CA VAL A 135 18.06 -8.81 -9.84
C VAL A 135 17.97 -9.84 -8.73
N SER A 136 17.45 -9.45 -7.56
CA SER A 136 17.36 -10.35 -6.40
C SER A 136 16.50 -11.58 -6.64
N LEU A 137 15.52 -11.51 -7.55
CA LEU A 137 14.67 -12.66 -7.93
C LEU A 137 15.43 -13.81 -8.57
N ALA A 138 16.59 -13.53 -9.16
CA ALA A 138 17.46 -14.52 -9.82
C ALA A 138 18.66 -14.96 -8.96
N LEU A 139 18.81 -14.38 -7.75
CA LEU A 139 19.92 -14.74 -6.87
C LEU A 139 19.68 -16.10 -6.18
N PRO A 140 20.75 -16.84 -5.89
CA PRO A 140 20.64 -18.10 -5.19
C PRO A 140 20.17 -17.90 -3.74
N GLU A 141 19.59 -18.96 -3.16
CA GLU A 141 19.12 -18.92 -1.76
C GLU A 141 20.27 -18.77 -0.75
N SER A 142 21.47 -19.14 -1.13
CA SER A 142 22.69 -18.99 -0.32
C SER A 142 23.80 -18.37 -1.15
N TYR A 143 24.65 -17.58 -0.51
CA TYR A 143 25.78 -16.92 -1.14
C TYR A 143 27.04 -17.03 -0.28
N SER A 144 28.20 -16.86 -0.91
CA SER A 144 29.48 -16.83 -0.21
C SER A 144 29.72 -15.44 0.42
N PRO A 145 30.27 -15.36 1.64
CA PRO A 145 30.68 -14.09 2.23
C PRO A 145 31.65 -13.32 1.31
N GLY A 146 31.45 -12.01 1.20
CA GLY A 146 32.22 -11.13 0.32
C GLY A 146 31.84 -11.22 -1.17
N SER A 147 30.82 -12.03 -1.52
CA SER A 147 30.38 -12.19 -2.91
C SER A 147 29.62 -10.96 -3.44
N ARG A 148 29.41 -10.94 -4.77
CA ARG A 148 28.54 -9.95 -5.41
C ARG A 148 27.10 -10.03 -4.86
N ASP A 149 26.61 -11.22 -4.61
CA ASP A 149 25.21 -11.46 -4.21
C ASP A 149 24.97 -10.91 -2.80
N GLU A 150 25.91 -11.08 -1.87
CA GLU A 150 25.86 -10.42 -0.56
C GLU A 150 25.80 -8.89 -0.69
N ARG A 151 26.64 -8.30 -1.54
CA ARG A 151 26.63 -6.84 -1.76
C ARG A 151 25.31 -6.35 -2.37
N VAL A 152 24.63 -7.15 -3.19
CA VAL A 152 23.30 -6.81 -3.72
C VAL A 152 22.29 -6.78 -2.57
N TYR A 153 22.27 -7.77 -1.68
CA TYR A 153 21.38 -7.79 -0.54
C TYR A 153 21.64 -6.62 0.42
N GLU A 154 22.90 -6.32 0.73
CA GLU A 154 23.28 -5.19 1.57
C GLU A 154 22.84 -3.86 0.96
N LEU A 155 23.03 -3.69 -0.35
CA LEU A 155 22.62 -2.46 -1.04
C LEU A 155 21.09 -2.31 -1.07
N ILE A 156 20.32 -3.39 -1.21
CA ILE A 156 18.86 -3.37 -1.07
C ILE A 156 18.47 -2.85 0.32
N LEU A 157 19.10 -3.33 1.38
CA LEU A 157 18.81 -2.90 2.74
C LEU A 157 19.17 -1.43 2.96
N ASP A 158 20.27 -0.95 2.36
CA ASP A 158 20.65 0.46 2.39
C ASP A 158 19.64 1.36 1.68
N GLU A 159 19.15 0.96 0.51
CA GLU A 159 18.12 1.69 -0.24
C GLU A 159 16.79 1.74 0.53
N ILE A 160 16.36 0.63 1.16
CA ILE A 160 15.11 0.56 1.94
C ILE A 160 15.11 1.59 3.08
N ARG A 161 16.19 1.74 3.77
CA ARG A 161 16.30 2.67 4.90
C ARG A 161 16.13 4.14 4.50
N THR A 162 16.42 4.49 3.25
CA THR A 162 16.43 5.86 2.74
C THR A 162 15.25 6.16 1.78
N MET A 163 14.31 5.24 1.62
CA MET A 163 13.15 5.43 0.73
C MET A 163 12.33 6.67 1.12
N PRO A 164 12.05 7.59 0.17
CA PRO A 164 11.14 8.70 0.44
C PRO A 164 9.71 8.22 0.72
N VAL A 165 9.12 8.74 1.80
CA VAL A 165 7.73 8.43 2.19
C VAL A 165 6.76 9.29 1.40
N LEU A 166 5.67 8.69 0.94
CA LEU A 166 4.64 9.33 0.13
C LEU A 166 3.29 9.39 0.87
N PRO A 167 2.47 10.44 0.65
CA PRO A 167 1.23 10.68 1.39
C PRO A 167 0.04 9.87 0.85
N PHE A 168 0.22 8.59 0.50
CA PHE A 168 -0.84 7.71 -0.02
C PHE A 168 -1.44 6.81 1.06
N HIS A 169 -1.50 7.33 2.27
CA HIS A 169 -2.15 6.73 3.41
C HIS A 169 -3.38 7.55 3.81
N LEU A 170 -4.49 6.90 4.04
CA LEU A 170 -5.70 7.49 4.58
C LEU A 170 -5.88 6.98 6.02
N PRO A 171 -5.49 7.78 7.02
CA PRO A 171 -5.60 7.38 8.42
C PRO A 171 -7.05 7.23 8.84
N GLU A 172 -7.33 6.18 9.62
CA GLU A 172 -8.64 5.91 10.18
C GLU A 172 -8.77 6.61 11.55
N PRO A 173 -9.81 7.43 11.78
CA PRO A 173 -10.02 8.04 13.09
C PRO A 173 -10.40 7.00 14.15
N GLU A 174 -10.06 7.28 15.41
CA GLU A 174 -10.34 6.35 16.53
C GLU A 174 -11.81 6.34 16.91
N SER A 175 -12.49 7.50 16.89
CA SER A 175 -13.88 7.59 17.28
C SER A 175 -14.83 6.97 16.27
N GLU A 176 -15.77 6.17 16.75
CA GLU A 176 -16.77 5.49 15.92
C GLU A 176 -17.60 6.47 15.07
N ALA A 177 -17.94 7.64 15.63
CA ALA A 177 -18.71 8.65 14.92
C ALA A 177 -17.95 9.20 13.71
N LEU A 178 -16.65 9.54 13.85
CA LEU A 178 -15.82 9.98 12.74
C LEU A 178 -15.57 8.85 11.74
N ARG A 179 -15.38 7.60 12.19
CA ARG A 179 -15.24 6.45 11.29
C ARG A 179 -16.45 6.28 10.39
N ARG A 180 -17.67 6.45 10.93
CA ARG A 180 -18.91 6.39 10.12
C ARG A 180 -18.94 7.50 9.07
N LEU A 181 -18.58 8.74 9.44
CA LEU A 181 -18.46 9.84 8.47
C LEU A 181 -17.43 9.51 7.38
N CYS A 182 -16.24 9.06 7.75
CA CYS A 182 -15.19 8.65 6.81
C CYS A 182 -15.66 7.53 5.88
N LEU A 183 -16.41 6.55 6.39
CA LEU A 183 -16.98 5.47 5.59
C LEU A 183 -18.00 5.99 4.56
N GLN A 184 -18.91 6.90 4.96
CA GLN A 184 -19.87 7.54 4.06
C GLN A 184 -19.18 8.31 2.94
N ILE A 185 -18.14 9.09 3.27
CA ILE A 185 -17.34 9.83 2.29
C ILE A 185 -16.68 8.87 1.30
N ARG A 186 -16.09 7.77 1.78
CA ARG A 186 -15.43 6.77 0.91
C ARG A 186 -16.42 6.02 0.02
N GLN A 187 -17.66 5.81 0.46
CA GLN A 187 -18.71 5.19 -0.34
C GLN A 187 -19.26 6.14 -1.42
N ASN A 188 -19.31 7.44 -1.14
CA ASN A 188 -19.89 8.46 -2.01
C ASN A 188 -18.95 9.66 -2.17
N PRO A 189 -17.74 9.50 -2.72
CA PRO A 189 -16.70 10.52 -2.69
C PRO A 189 -17.04 11.79 -3.52
N GLY A 190 -17.95 11.66 -4.47
CA GLY A 190 -18.39 12.74 -5.36
C GLY A 190 -19.46 13.65 -4.77
N GLU A 191 -20.09 13.28 -3.66
CA GLU A 191 -21.08 14.12 -3.03
C GLU A 191 -20.46 15.42 -2.45
N SER A 192 -21.34 16.38 -2.15
CA SER A 192 -20.91 17.61 -1.51
C SER A 192 -20.53 17.34 -0.04
N TRP A 193 -19.26 17.21 0.20
CA TRP A 193 -18.67 16.98 1.53
C TRP A 193 -18.02 18.27 2.05
N SER A 194 -18.76 19.41 2.03
CA SER A 194 -18.23 20.64 2.62
C SER A 194 -18.01 20.48 4.12
N SER A 195 -17.05 21.23 4.66
CA SER A 195 -16.77 21.25 6.10
C SER A 195 -18.01 21.58 6.93
N ALA A 196 -18.83 22.52 6.44
CA ALA A 196 -20.10 22.92 7.07
C ALA A 196 -21.12 21.78 7.10
N GLN A 197 -21.28 21.03 5.99
CA GLN A 197 -22.20 19.90 5.93
C GLN A 197 -21.75 18.76 6.84
N ALA A 198 -20.47 18.38 6.78
CA ALA A 198 -19.92 17.33 7.62
C ALA A 198 -20.03 17.69 9.12
N ALA A 199 -19.75 18.93 9.48
CA ALA A 199 -19.91 19.44 10.85
C ALA A 199 -21.36 19.40 11.33
N SER A 200 -22.30 19.80 10.45
CA SER A 200 -23.74 19.72 10.74
C SER A 200 -24.22 18.30 10.98
N MET A 201 -23.78 17.34 10.14
CA MET A 201 -24.10 15.91 10.31
C MET A 201 -23.58 15.34 11.65
N MET A 202 -22.48 15.89 12.13
CA MET A 202 -21.85 15.50 13.40
C MET A 202 -22.36 16.32 14.61
N ASN A 203 -23.33 17.23 14.42
CA ASN A 203 -23.82 18.15 15.44
C ASN A 203 -22.70 18.96 16.13
N MET A 204 -21.74 19.46 15.37
CA MET A 204 -20.63 20.26 15.88
C MET A 204 -20.28 21.41 14.95
N SER A 205 -19.43 22.35 15.39
CA SER A 205 -18.89 23.41 14.54
C SER A 205 -17.80 22.88 13.62
N GLU A 206 -17.56 23.58 12.48
CA GLU A 206 -16.45 23.27 11.57
C GLU A 206 -15.09 23.29 12.28
N ARG A 207 -14.89 24.22 13.19
CA ARG A 207 -13.67 24.31 14.02
C ARG A 207 -13.49 23.03 14.87
N THR A 208 -14.57 22.54 15.47
CA THR A 208 -14.55 21.32 16.28
C THR A 208 -14.28 20.10 15.43
N LEU A 209 -14.92 19.99 14.25
CA LEU A 209 -14.68 18.92 13.28
C LEU A 209 -13.20 18.87 12.87
N ASN A 210 -12.63 20.01 12.45
CA ASN A 210 -11.23 20.08 12.07
C ASN A 210 -10.28 19.70 13.21
N ARG A 211 -10.56 20.14 14.44
CA ARG A 211 -9.78 19.79 15.63
C ARG A 211 -9.79 18.26 15.87
N HIS A 212 -10.96 17.63 15.77
CA HIS A 212 -11.08 16.19 15.97
C HIS A 212 -10.34 15.41 14.89
N PHE A 213 -10.46 15.81 13.61
CA PHE A 213 -9.68 15.20 12.53
C PHE A 213 -8.18 15.34 12.77
N GLN A 214 -7.72 16.56 13.10
CA GLN A 214 -6.29 16.79 13.39
C GLN A 214 -5.77 15.94 14.54
N GLN A 215 -6.55 15.82 15.61
CA GLN A 215 -6.15 15.03 16.79
C GLN A 215 -6.10 13.53 16.52
N GLN A 216 -7.06 12.99 15.74
CA GLN A 216 -7.20 11.55 15.55
C GLN A 216 -6.50 11.02 14.29
N THR A 217 -6.28 11.86 13.29
CA THR A 217 -5.71 11.44 11.99
C THR A 217 -4.43 12.17 11.62
N GLY A 218 -4.06 13.22 12.33
CA GLY A 218 -2.96 14.10 11.95
C GLY A 218 -3.26 15.02 10.77
N LEU A 219 -4.49 15.00 10.22
CA LEU A 219 -4.92 15.77 9.05
C LEU A 219 -6.11 16.68 9.41
N SER A 220 -6.21 17.85 8.77
CA SER A 220 -7.48 18.57 8.76
C SER A 220 -8.54 17.78 7.98
N TYR A 221 -9.82 18.04 8.24
CA TYR A 221 -10.92 17.42 7.50
C TYR A 221 -10.78 17.61 5.97
N GLY A 222 -10.44 18.81 5.53
CA GLY A 222 -10.25 19.11 4.11
C GLY A 222 -9.07 18.38 3.49
N GLU A 223 -7.98 18.18 4.22
CA GLU A 223 -6.83 17.37 3.75
C GLU A 223 -7.18 15.91 3.68
N TRP A 224 -7.87 15.38 4.69
CA TRP A 224 -8.35 14.01 4.70
C TRP A 224 -9.27 13.72 3.51
N LEU A 225 -10.25 14.61 3.25
CA LEU A 225 -11.17 14.50 2.12
C LEU A 225 -10.44 14.51 0.76
N ARG A 226 -9.49 15.47 0.58
CA ARG A 226 -8.69 15.53 -0.65
C ARG A 226 -7.88 14.25 -0.86
N ARG A 227 -7.30 13.73 0.20
CA ARG A 227 -6.53 12.48 0.15
C ARG A 227 -7.42 11.30 -0.15
N ALA A 228 -8.59 11.18 0.47
CA ALA A 228 -9.57 10.12 0.16
C ALA A 228 -9.97 10.12 -1.32
N ARG A 229 -10.26 11.31 -1.88
CA ARG A 229 -10.58 11.46 -3.31
C ARG A 229 -9.40 11.11 -4.23
N LEU A 230 -8.18 11.49 -3.87
CA LEU A 230 -6.99 11.13 -4.64
C LEU A 230 -6.78 9.61 -4.68
N LEU A 231 -6.87 8.94 -3.54
CA LEU A 231 -6.68 7.50 -3.46
C LEU A 231 -7.75 6.73 -4.25
N GLU A 232 -9.00 7.20 -4.20
CA GLU A 232 -10.08 6.66 -5.02
C GLU A 232 -9.84 6.92 -6.52
N ALA A 233 -9.32 8.09 -6.89
CA ALA A 233 -8.96 8.40 -8.26
C ALA A 233 -7.92 7.41 -8.82
N LEU A 234 -6.88 7.09 -8.04
CA LEU A 234 -5.85 6.12 -8.44
C LEU A 234 -6.46 4.75 -8.75
N VAL A 235 -7.41 4.30 -7.91
CA VAL A 235 -8.10 3.02 -8.11
C VAL A 235 -8.93 3.04 -9.39
N ARG A 236 -9.73 4.08 -9.62
CA ARG A 236 -10.60 4.20 -10.82
C ARG A 236 -9.80 4.36 -12.11
N LEU A 237 -8.71 5.11 -12.07
CA LEU A 237 -7.83 5.26 -13.24
C LEU A 237 -7.13 3.94 -13.59
N ALA A 238 -6.71 3.16 -12.60
CA ALA A 238 -6.17 1.82 -12.82
C ALA A 238 -7.19 0.83 -13.41
N GLN A 239 -8.48 1.09 -13.23
CA GLN A 239 -9.57 0.37 -13.90
C GLN A 239 -9.80 0.82 -15.36
N GLY A 240 -9.02 1.77 -15.85
CA GLY A 240 -9.18 2.32 -17.19
C GLY A 240 -10.32 3.32 -17.34
N GLN A 241 -10.88 3.85 -16.24
CA GLN A 241 -11.95 4.84 -16.32
C GLN A 241 -11.41 6.15 -16.91
N PRO A 242 -12.18 6.82 -17.81
CA PRO A 242 -11.76 8.08 -18.42
C PRO A 242 -11.50 9.17 -17.36
N VAL A 243 -10.41 9.91 -17.51
CA VAL A 243 -9.99 10.97 -16.54
C VAL A 243 -11.09 11.98 -16.26
N LEU A 244 -11.82 12.41 -17.30
CA LEU A 244 -12.94 13.35 -17.14
C LEU A 244 -14.04 12.77 -16.25
N ARG A 245 -14.40 11.50 -16.46
CA ARG A 245 -15.42 10.83 -15.66
C ARG A 245 -14.98 10.72 -14.20
N VAL A 246 -13.74 10.27 -13.97
CA VAL A 246 -13.17 10.18 -12.62
C VAL A 246 -13.20 11.54 -11.91
N ALA A 247 -12.83 12.62 -12.62
CA ALA A 247 -12.85 13.97 -12.04
C ALA A 247 -14.25 14.37 -11.58
N LEU A 248 -15.26 14.19 -12.43
CA LEU A 248 -16.65 14.55 -12.13
C LEU A 248 -17.23 13.68 -11.02
N ASP A 249 -17.03 12.37 -11.09
CA ASP A 249 -17.53 11.40 -10.11
C ASP A 249 -16.90 11.56 -8.72
N LEU A 250 -15.76 12.25 -8.63
CA LEU A 250 -15.09 12.59 -7.37
C LEU A 250 -15.37 14.02 -6.90
N GLY A 251 -16.31 14.71 -7.54
CA GLY A 251 -16.77 16.04 -7.13
C GLY A 251 -15.81 17.19 -7.50
N TYR A 252 -14.97 17.01 -8.51
CA TYR A 252 -14.19 18.10 -9.09
C TYR A 252 -15.02 18.86 -10.12
N GLY A 253 -15.00 20.20 -10.05
CA GLY A 253 -15.79 21.04 -10.94
C GLY A 253 -15.36 21.00 -12.42
N SER A 254 -14.16 20.49 -12.73
CA SER A 254 -13.66 20.35 -14.08
C SER A 254 -12.50 19.35 -14.19
N HIS A 255 -12.28 18.84 -15.40
CA HIS A 255 -11.10 18.05 -15.76
C HIS A 255 -9.78 18.77 -15.42
N SER A 256 -9.72 20.08 -15.70
CA SER A 256 -8.52 20.89 -15.47
C SER A 256 -8.19 21.02 -13.98
N ALA A 257 -9.19 21.23 -13.13
CA ALA A 257 -9.00 21.30 -11.67
C ALA A 257 -8.47 19.98 -11.10
N PHE A 258 -9.03 18.86 -11.55
CA PHE A 258 -8.56 17.52 -11.17
C PHE A 258 -7.12 17.27 -11.65
N THR A 259 -6.83 17.53 -12.94
CA THR A 259 -5.50 17.34 -13.53
C THR A 259 -4.44 18.19 -12.82
N ALA A 260 -4.74 19.43 -12.46
CA ALA A 260 -3.83 20.30 -11.72
C ALA A 260 -3.54 19.76 -10.31
N MET A 261 -4.56 19.27 -9.60
CA MET A 261 -4.40 18.63 -8.29
C MET A 261 -3.55 17.37 -8.41
N PHE A 262 -3.89 16.48 -9.35
CA PHE A 262 -3.20 15.22 -9.56
C PHE A 262 -1.72 15.43 -9.89
N ARG A 263 -1.42 16.35 -10.84
CA ARG A 263 -0.03 16.68 -11.22
C ARG A 263 0.78 17.24 -10.04
N ARG A 264 0.15 18.05 -9.18
CA ARG A 264 0.83 18.59 -7.99
C ARG A 264 1.27 17.50 -7.03
N VAL A 265 0.51 16.41 -6.91
CA VAL A 265 0.81 15.30 -5.98
C VAL A 265 1.66 14.21 -6.62
N MET A 266 1.35 13.86 -7.88
CA MET A 266 1.97 12.73 -8.58
C MET A 266 3.17 13.13 -9.45
N GLY A 267 3.35 14.44 -9.72
CA GLY A 267 4.41 14.98 -10.56
C GLY A 267 4.07 15.00 -12.06
N VAL A 268 3.11 14.18 -12.50
CA VAL A 268 2.71 14.03 -13.91
C VAL A 268 1.18 14.06 -14.04
N SER A 269 0.67 14.18 -15.27
CA SER A 269 -0.78 14.16 -15.51
C SER A 269 -1.37 12.75 -15.26
N PRO A 270 -2.68 12.63 -14.97
CA PRO A 270 -3.33 11.33 -14.81
C PRO A 270 -3.16 10.43 -16.04
N SER A 271 -3.28 11.01 -17.24
CA SER A 271 -3.15 10.28 -18.49
C SER A 271 -1.73 9.77 -18.74
N ASP A 272 -0.70 10.51 -18.31
CA ASP A 272 0.68 10.11 -18.48
C ASP A 272 1.10 9.07 -17.42
N TYR A 273 0.53 9.17 -16.22
CA TYR A 273 0.85 8.28 -15.12
C TYR A 273 0.48 6.81 -15.41
N PHE A 274 -0.67 6.59 -16.05
CA PHE A 274 -1.18 5.25 -16.38
C PHE A 274 -0.97 4.82 -17.85
N LYS A 275 -0.24 5.59 -18.66
CA LYS A 275 0.12 5.21 -20.05
C LYS A 275 1.33 4.27 -20.14
N ASN A 276 2.12 4.18 -19.08
CA ASN A 276 3.37 3.39 -19.08
C ASN A 276 3.18 2.00 -18.42
N ASP A 277 1.94 1.54 -18.30
CA ASP A 277 1.60 0.20 -17.81
C ASP A 277 1.31 -0.78 -18.96
#